data_e43a205b862ad15eb0563624d22d60dd
#
_entry.id   e43a205b862ad15eb0563624d22d60dd
#
_cell.length_a   1.000
_cell.length_b   1.000
_cell.length_c   1.000
_cell.angle_alpha   90.00
_cell.angle_beta   90.00
_cell.angle_gamma   90.00
#
_symmetry.space_group_name_H-M   'P 1'
#
loop_
_entity.id
_entity.type
_entity.pdbx_description
1 polymer ?
#
loop_
_entity_poly.entity_id
_entity_poly.type
_entity_poly.pdbx_seq_one_letter_code
_entity_poly.pdbx_strand_id
1 'polypeptide(L)'
;MKKTITLLTLLLVAVLGFSQSFVMINVENQQQTERLFNNPNLKIHYYNDNFVLATAKVVGESMQVIDNQAFFNGDAYYIVYCDKDSQENYISEINDANILYRNDNILIFNDIVKPFKNDGMVAVFNKEAKLSVAHRDFPVVTEENALIREMMNQVNMDSLQATVQHLQDYQSRIWNSDNAFAASDWIAGRMTALGLEVEQQPFYANTWLGSGQAAPNVIGIQRGTLYPDIYVVCGSHFDSFSYQAYYGSGDAPGADDNATGVASVLESARIMTQYEFEYSIIYCAYGCEEMGLYGSEAYASRCEQQEMQILGYFNNDMNGYLFGDQIHIDCIYPNSVSAIGDYYMNVANVYFPEMPVRHAYLSGGDSDHTSFNNHGYMGIYPFEDVDNYSPYIHTQNDLIGNSVNSFEMSQRYCCMNIGCLSEIANPVGSGPQIYCNPVEDFQVTEPESAGLMVLYLNWEESQEGSSGELVRFDIYRNNEYLASVDKDEYNIPGGYFYIDENVTMSEIYEYYIVAIYDDGCASVSPTVSGEYTSIDEIDITTDEIVRYEVYDLMGRHVNDLDSGIYIIKYFLKNGNIVTKKINR
;
A
#
# COMPACT_ATOMS: atom_id res chain seq x y z
N MET A 1 25.99 63.43 -16.63
CA MET A 1 24.55 63.10 -16.75
C MET A 1 24.20 62.06 -17.85
N LYS A 2 24.93 62.00 -19.00
CA LYS A 2 24.59 60.98 -20.05
C LYS A 2 24.99 59.54 -19.75
N LYS A 3 25.93 59.25 -18.84
CA LYS A 3 26.35 57.88 -18.48
C LYS A 3 25.43 57.19 -17.45
N THR A 4 24.70 57.97 -16.66
CA THR A 4 23.81 57.44 -15.62
C THR A 4 22.45 57.02 -16.20
N ILE A 5 22.01 57.62 -17.29
CA ILE A 5 20.75 57.29 -17.95
C ILE A 5 20.85 55.96 -18.73
N THR A 6 22.05 55.66 -19.30
CA THR A 6 22.27 54.42 -20.05
C THR A 6 22.34 53.19 -19.10
N LEU A 7 22.81 53.38 -17.86
CA LEU A 7 22.84 52.28 -16.87
C LEU A 7 21.45 51.97 -16.31
N LEU A 8 20.59 53.01 -16.19
CA LEU A 8 19.19 52.79 -15.71
C LEU A 8 18.33 52.11 -16.77
N THR A 9 18.58 52.38 -18.07
CA THR A 9 17.84 51.71 -19.16
C THR A 9 18.30 50.27 -19.37
N LEU A 10 19.56 49.93 -19.10
CA LEU A 10 20.04 48.56 -19.14
C LEU A 10 19.56 47.74 -17.90
N LEU A 11 19.38 48.38 -16.74
CA LEU A 11 18.80 47.70 -15.56
C LEU A 11 17.28 47.46 -15.71
N LEU A 12 16.57 48.32 -16.47
CA LEU A 12 15.14 48.11 -16.73
C LEU A 12 14.87 47.03 -17.77
N VAL A 13 15.82 46.76 -18.66
CA VAL A 13 15.70 45.67 -19.66
C VAL A 13 16.07 44.30 -19.08
N ALA A 14 16.84 44.27 -17.96
CA ALA A 14 17.23 43.01 -17.30
C ALA A 14 16.18 42.46 -16.30
N VAL A 15 15.03 43.15 -16.15
CA VAL A 15 13.94 42.73 -15.24
C VAL A 15 12.68 42.35 -16.00
N LEU A 16 12.67 42.39 -17.32
CA LEU A 16 11.67 41.68 -18.12
C LEU A 16 12.11 40.22 -18.26
N GLY A 17 12.15 39.50 -17.16
CA GLY A 17 12.03 38.04 -17.17
C GLY A 17 10.74 37.73 -17.93
N PHE A 18 10.83 37.01 -19.05
CA PHE A 18 9.67 36.58 -19.82
C PHE A 18 8.77 35.81 -18.85
N SER A 19 7.65 36.42 -18.46
CA SER A 19 6.60 35.73 -17.73
C SER A 19 6.13 34.59 -18.62
N GLN A 20 6.31 33.36 -18.16
CA GLN A 20 5.76 32.18 -18.83
C GLN A 20 4.29 32.06 -18.41
N SER A 21 3.42 31.79 -19.36
CA SER A 21 2.02 31.53 -19.07
C SER A 21 1.80 30.05 -18.80
N PHE A 22 0.99 29.72 -17.79
CA PHE A 22 0.51 28.35 -17.59
C PHE A 22 -0.70 28.14 -18.49
N VAL A 23 -0.67 27.13 -19.32
CA VAL A 23 -1.64 26.89 -20.39
C VAL A 23 -2.19 25.48 -20.36
N MET A 24 -3.44 25.31 -20.76
CA MET A 24 -4.05 24.04 -21.10
C MET A 24 -4.21 23.93 -22.61
N ILE A 25 -3.87 22.78 -23.17
CA ILE A 25 -3.97 22.50 -24.59
C ILE A 25 -4.75 21.19 -24.75
N ASN A 26 -5.93 21.25 -25.33
CA ASN A 26 -6.71 20.04 -25.60
C ASN A 26 -6.03 19.20 -26.68
N VAL A 27 -6.05 17.88 -26.48
CA VAL A 27 -5.53 16.89 -27.42
C VAL A 27 -6.64 15.92 -27.82
N GLU A 28 -6.60 15.44 -29.05
CA GLU A 28 -7.57 14.52 -29.62
C GLU A 28 -6.97 13.13 -29.88
N ASN A 29 -5.65 13.02 -29.82
CA ASN A 29 -4.93 11.79 -30.10
C ASN A 29 -3.46 11.89 -29.66
N GLN A 30 -2.83 10.74 -29.50
CA GLN A 30 -1.42 10.59 -29.11
C GLN A 30 -0.46 11.40 -30.02
N GLN A 31 -0.69 11.44 -31.32
CA GLN A 31 0.20 12.18 -32.24
C GLN A 31 0.23 13.69 -31.95
N GLN A 32 -0.90 14.24 -31.49
CA GLN A 32 -0.90 15.65 -31.03
C GLN A 32 -0.10 15.81 -29.73
N THR A 33 -0.26 14.91 -28.77
CA THR A 33 0.52 14.90 -27.52
C THR A 33 2.02 14.84 -27.84
N GLU A 34 2.48 13.92 -28.68
CA GLU A 34 3.88 13.80 -29.11
C GLU A 34 4.42 15.10 -29.74
N ARG A 35 3.60 15.78 -30.55
CA ARG A 35 4.00 17.08 -31.13
C ARG A 35 4.17 18.16 -30.08
N LEU A 36 3.38 18.17 -29.03
CA LEU A 36 3.49 19.13 -27.94
C LEU A 36 4.76 18.88 -27.12
N PHE A 37 5.11 17.64 -26.84
CA PHE A 37 6.38 17.28 -26.18
C PHE A 37 7.60 17.69 -26.98
N ASN A 38 7.52 17.69 -28.30
CA ASN A 38 8.59 18.14 -29.20
C ASN A 38 8.61 19.65 -29.42
N ASN A 39 7.74 20.44 -28.79
CA ASN A 39 7.69 21.89 -28.96
C ASN A 39 8.64 22.61 -27.99
N PRO A 40 9.74 23.23 -28.44
CA PRO A 40 10.75 23.86 -27.57
C PRO A 40 10.24 25.12 -26.83
N ASN A 41 9.03 25.59 -27.13
CA ASN A 41 8.40 26.71 -26.45
C ASN A 41 7.50 26.30 -25.30
N LEU A 42 7.31 24.98 -25.10
CA LEU A 42 6.53 24.41 -24.01
C LEU A 42 7.44 23.67 -23.03
N LYS A 43 7.09 23.74 -21.76
CA LYS A 43 7.54 22.84 -20.72
C LYS A 43 6.28 22.17 -20.18
N ILE A 44 6.11 20.88 -20.47
CA ILE A 44 4.92 20.11 -20.08
C ILE A 44 5.09 19.69 -18.63
N HIS A 45 4.03 19.79 -17.84
CA HIS A 45 4.00 19.44 -16.42
C HIS A 45 3.04 18.27 -16.12
N TYR A 46 2.01 18.12 -16.95
CA TYR A 46 1.01 17.08 -16.82
C TYR A 46 0.36 16.80 -18.19
N TYR A 47 -0.02 15.58 -18.44
CA TYR A 47 -0.78 15.20 -19.63
C TYR A 47 -1.69 14.00 -19.36
N ASN A 48 -2.80 13.97 -20.09
CA ASN A 48 -3.70 12.83 -20.20
C ASN A 48 -4.25 12.76 -21.63
N ASP A 49 -5.25 11.90 -21.88
CA ASP A 49 -5.82 11.71 -23.22
C ASP A 49 -6.63 12.91 -23.73
N ASN A 50 -7.00 13.85 -22.85
CA ASN A 50 -7.89 14.97 -23.18
C ASN A 50 -7.13 16.29 -23.29
N PHE A 51 -6.09 16.49 -22.48
CA PHE A 51 -5.36 17.74 -22.44
C PHE A 51 -3.93 17.60 -21.91
N VAL A 52 -3.13 18.64 -22.18
CA VAL A 52 -1.79 18.84 -21.67
C VAL A 52 -1.76 20.14 -20.88
N LEU A 53 -1.12 20.15 -19.70
CA LEU A 53 -0.81 21.35 -18.94
C LEU A 53 0.68 21.67 -19.09
N ALA A 54 0.98 22.91 -19.47
CA ALA A 54 2.35 23.33 -19.74
C ALA A 54 2.60 24.79 -19.37
N THR A 55 3.87 25.14 -19.14
CA THR A 55 4.30 26.53 -19.22
C THR A 55 4.74 26.85 -20.65
N ALA A 56 4.17 27.92 -21.21
CA ALA A 56 4.43 28.36 -22.56
C ALA A 56 5.25 29.65 -22.57
N LYS A 57 6.36 29.65 -23.34
CA LYS A 57 7.14 30.87 -23.62
C LYS A 57 6.41 31.81 -24.60
N VAL A 58 5.62 31.24 -25.49
CA VAL A 58 4.78 31.92 -26.47
C VAL A 58 3.43 31.23 -26.51
N VAL A 59 2.36 31.98 -26.25
CA VAL A 59 1.00 31.48 -26.30
C VAL A 59 0.50 31.44 -27.75
N GLY A 60 0.08 30.26 -28.20
CA GLY A 60 -0.52 30.04 -29.52
C GLY A 60 -2.05 30.10 -29.49
N GLU A 61 -2.70 30.15 -30.65
CA GLU A 61 -4.17 30.26 -30.77
C GLU A 61 -4.94 29.06 -30.19
N SER A 62 -4.33 27.87 -30.17
CA SER A 62 -4.92 26.64 -29.62
C SER A 62 -4.66 26.46 -28.12
N MET A 63 -4.01 27.42 -27.46
CA MET A 63 -3.64 27.34 -26.05
C MET A 63 -4.60 28.16 -25.22
N GLN A 64 -5.25 27.54 -24.29
CA GLN A 64 -6.05 28.21 -23.28
C GLN A 64 -5.16 28.66 -22.14
N VAL A 65 -5.02 29.97 -21.92
CA VAL A 65 -4.25 30.51 -20.80
C VAL A 65 -5.02 30.25 -19.50
N ILE A 66 -4.40 29.52 -18.60
CA ILE A 66 -4.90 29.23 -17.25
C ILE A 66 -4.39 30.30 -16.28
N ASP A 67 -3.07 30.60 -16.35
CA ASP A 67 -2.44 31.67 -15.57
C ASP A 67 -1.47 32.47 -16.45
N ASN A 68 -1.58 33.79 -16.44
CA ASN A 68 -0.70 34.66 -17.21
C ASN A 68 0.74 34.75 -16.66
N GLN A 69 0.91 34.37 -15.41
CA GLN A 69 2.21 34.32 -14.74
C GLN A 69 2.31 33.01 -13.98
N ALA A 70 2.83 31.97 -14.63
CA ALA A 70 2.93 30.66 -14.03
C ALA A 70 3.60 30.74 -12.65
N PHE A 71 2.81 30.47 -11.62
CA PHE A 71 3.23 30.49 -10.22
C PHE A 71 2.75 29.22 -9.53
N PHE A 72 3.69 28.34 -9.19
CA PHE A 72 3.38 27.10 -8.48
C PHE A 72 3.37 27.39 -6.98
N ASN A 73 2.18 27.38 -6.37
CA ASN A 73 2.01 27.53 -4.93
C ASN A 73 2.40 26.21 -4.25
N GLY A 74 3.34 26.27 -3.30
CA GLY A 74 3.84 25.09 -2.62
C GLY A 74 4.42 24.00 -3.54
N ASP A 75 4.91 24.41 -4.74
CA ASP A 75 5.44 23.58 -5.82
C ASP A 75 4.42 22.95 -6.77
N ALA A 76 3.12 23.17 -6.62
CA ALA A 76 2.09 22.57 -7.46
C ALA A 76 0.93 23.51 -7.81
N TYR A 77 0.27 23.25 -8.95
CA TYR A 77 -1.13 23.53 -9.20
C TYR A 77 -1.93 22.28 -8.90
N TYR A 78 -3.23 22.43 -8.64
CA TYR A 78 -4.09 21.28 -8.35
C TYR A 78 -5.18 21.16 -9.40
N ILE A 79 -5.40 19.93 -9.88
CA ILE A 79 -6.52 19.54 -10.70
C ILE A 79 -7.47 18.75 -9.81
N VAL A 80 -8.77 19.09 -9.83
CA VAL A 80 -9.81 18.26 -9.23
C VAL A 80 -10.76 17.81 -10.31
N TYR A 81 -10.97 16.52 -10.36
CA TYR A 81 -11.96 15.88 -11.21
C TYR A 81 -13.26 15.75 -10.42
N CYS A 82 -14.24 16.60 -10.72
CA CYS A 82 -15.51 16.62 -10.02
C CYS A 82 -16.63 17.24 -10.88
N ASP A 83 -17.88 16.89 -10.59
CA ASP A 83 -19.03 17.49 -11.24
C ASP A 83 -19.27 18.95 -10.78
N LYS A 84 -20.20 19.64 -11.46
CA LYS A 84 -20.51 21.05 -11.17
C LYS A 84 -21.00 21.30 -9.75
N ASP A 85 -21.75 20.38 -9.18
CA ASP A 85 -22.32 20.55 -7.85
C ASP A 85 -21.22 20.42 -6.80
N SER A 86 -20.29 19.47 -6.97
CA SER A 86 -19.09 19.31 -6.15
C SER A 86 -18.14 20.51 -6.29
N GLN A 87 -18.00 21.10 -7.49
CA GLN A 87 -17.16 22.29 -7.70
C GLN A 87 -17.58 23.47 -6.83
N GLU A 88 -18.87 23.67 -6.57
CA GLU A 88 -19.33 24.79 -5.72
C GLU A 88 -18.82 24.67 -4.27
N ASN A 89 -18.56 23.45 -3.79
CA ASN A 89 -17.93 23.24 -2.49
C ASN A 89 -16.50 23.79 -2.46
N TYR A 90 -15.67 23.46 -3.48
CA TYR A 90 -14.33 24.01 -3.62
C TYR A 90 -14.32 25.53 -3.75
N ILE A 91 -15.19 26.05 -4.61
CA ILE A 91 -15.31 27.49 -4.86
C ILE A 91 -15.66 28.25 -3.58
N SER A 92 -16.42 27.67 -2.67
CA SER A 92 -16.75 28.29 -1.39
C SER A 92 -15.55 28.45 -0.44
N GLU A 93 -14.48 27.68 -0.61
CA GLU A 93 -13.29 27.67 0.23
C GLU A 93 -12.06 28.29 -0.43
N ILE A 94 -12.02 28.36 -1.76
CA ILE A 94 -10.91 28.94 -2.52
C ILE A 94 -11.17 30.43 -2.72
N ASN A 95 -10.11 31.24 -2.60
CA ASN A 95 -10.20 32.62 -3.04
C ASN A 95 -10.45 32.66 -4.57
N ASP A 96 -11.47 33.37 -5.02
CA ASP A 96 -11.83 33.51 -6.46
C ASP A 96 -10.63 33.80 -7.35
N ALA A 97 -9.64 34.52 -6.86
CA ALA A 97 -8.42 34.84 -7.60
C ALA A 97 -7.49 33.63 -7.85
N ASN A 98 -7.67 32.56 -7.10
CA ASN A 98 -6.88 31.34 -7.18
C ASN A 98 -7.57 30.24 -8.00
N ILE A 99 -8.83 30.44 -8.36
CA ILE A 99 -9.56 29.57 -9.29
C ILE A 99 -9.14 29.97 -10.71
N LEU A 100 -8.42 29.09 -11.37
CA LEU A 100 -7.77 29.40 -12.64
C LEU A 100 -8.55 28.90 -13.84
N TYR A 101 -9.23 27.78 -13.69
CA TYR A 101 -10.01 27.16 -14.75
C TYR A 101 -11.11 26.28 -14.17
N ARG A 102 -12.26 26.24 -14.85
CA ARG A 102 -13.32 25.25 -14.58
C ARG A 102 -14.12 24.91 -15.84
N ASN A 103 -14.56 23.68 -15.92
CA ASN A 103 -15.56 23.19 -16.85
C ASN A 103 -16.53 22.25 -16.14
N ASP A 104 -17.28 21.45 -16.85
CA ASP A 104 -18.30 20.57 -16.27
C ASP A 104 -17.72 19.46 -15.37
N ASN A 105 -16.43 19.08 -15.56
CA ASN A 105 -15.81 17.93 -14.94
C ASN A 105 -14.46 18.22 -14.26
N ILE A 106 -13.91 19.43 -14.42
CA ILE A 106 -12.56 19.76 -13.95
C ILE A 106 -12.53 21.15 -13.34
N LEU A 107 -11.85 21.26 -12.21
CA LEU A 107 -11.47 22.51 -11.56
C LEU A 107 -9.95 22.57 -11.43
N ILE A 108 -9.32 23.69 -11.87
CA ILE A 108 -7.86 23.92 -11.68
C ILE A 108 -7.66 25.18 -10.85
N PHE A 109 -6.82 25.08 -9.85
CA PHE A 109 -6.51 26.17 -8.93
C PHE A 109 -5.07 26.12 -8.44
N ASN A 110 -4.59 27.23 -7.87
CA ASN A 110 -3.25 27.36 -7.27
C ASN A 110 -3.31 27.72 -5.79
N ASP A 111 -4.31 27.24 -5.08
CA ASP A 111 -4.47 27.43 -3.64
C ASP A 111 -4.34 26.09 -2.92
N ILE A 112 -4.09 26.16 -1.62
CA ILE A 112 -4.07 24.98 -0.76
C ILE A 112 -5.49 24.78 -0.25
N VAL A 113 -6.21 23.82 -0.85
CA VAL A 113 -7.60 23.47 -0.51
C VAL A 113 -7.70 21.97 -0.33
N LYS A 114 -8.54 21.56 0.59
CA LYS A 114 -8.85 20.16 0.84
C LYS A 114 -9.76 19.58 -0.25
N PRO A 115 -9.61 18.31 -0.62
CA PRO A 115 -10.59 17.63 -1.46
C PRO A 115 -11.95 17.54 -0.77
N PHE A 116 -13.02 17.63 -1.54
CA PHE A 116 -14.36 17.34 -1.11
C PHE A 116 -14.75 15.94 -1.63
N LYS A 117 -15.59 15.29 -0.89
CA LYS A 117 -16.15 13.96 -1.06
C LYS A 117 -16.01 13.33 -2.47
N ASN A 118 -15.25 12.25 -2.56
CA ASN A 118 -15.09 11.39 -3.75
C ASN A 118 -14.51 12.08 -5.00
N ASP A 119 -13.85 13.22 -4.84
CA ASP A 119 -13.26 13.94 -5.95
C ASP A 119 -11.76 13.59 -6.01
N GLY A 120 -11.28 13.10 -7.14
CA GLY A 120 -9.86 12.90 -7.38
C GLY A 120 -9.11 14.22 -7.47
N MET A 121 -8.02 14.37 -6.70
CA MET A 121 -7.14 15.53 -6.75
C MET A 121 -5.74 15.13 -7.22
N VAL A 122 -5.23 15.83 -8.20
CA VAL A 122 -3.87 15.64 -8.73
C VAL A 122 -3.06 16.91 -8.53
N ALA A 123 -1.89 16.79 -7.93
CA ALA A 123 -0.91 17.86 -7.84
C ALA A 123 -0.07 17.93 -9.12
N VAL A 124 -0.10 19.08 -9.80
CA VAL A 124 0.72 19.35 -10.99
C VAL A 124 1.96 20.11 -10.57
N PHE A 125 3.07 19.42 -10.47
CA PHE A 125 4.34 19.98 -9.99
C PHE A 125 5.05 20.82 -11.03
N ASN A 126 5.90 21.75 -10.59
CA ASN A 126 6.78 22.52 -11.47
C ASN A 126 7.99 21.67 -11.95
N LYS A 127 7.70 20.49 -12.44
CA LYS A 127 8.66 19.59 -13.07
C LYS A 127 8.30 19.42 -14.54
N GLU A 128 9.21 18.96 -15.34
CA GLU A 128 8.95 18.65 -16.74
C GLU A 128 8.52 17.19 -16.85
N ALA A 129 7.28 16.96 -17.27
CA ALA A 129 6.81 15.61 -17.57
C ALA A 129 7.53 15.07 -18.81
N LYS A 130 7.75 13.78 -18.85
CA LYS A 130 8.28 13.09 -20.02
C LYS A 130 7.19 12.24 -20.67
N LEU A 131 7.24 12.13 -21.98
CA LEU A 131 6.35 11.19 -22.66
C LEU A 131 6.79 9.77 -22.35
N SER A 132 5.85 8.95 -21.90
CA SER A 132 6.11 7.54 -21.57
C SER A 132 6.54 6.76 -22.80
N VAL A 133 7.56 5.94 -22.63
CA VAL A 133 8.10 5.07 -23.69
C VAL A 133 8.38 3.67 -23.14
N ALA A 134 8.13 2.65 -23.95
CA ALA A 134 8.57 1.30 -23.59
C ALA A 134 10.09 1.19 -23.77
N HIS A 135 10.77 0.67 -22.76
CA HIS A 135 12.21 0.38 -22.85
C HIS A 135 12.50 -0.85 -23.72
N ARG A 136 11.51 -1.71 -23.89
CA ARG A 136 11.48 -2.84 -24.82
C ARG A 136 10.03 -3.19 -25.15
N ASP A 137 9.83 -4.03 -26.19
CA ASP A 137 8.51 -4.59 -26.48
C ASP A 137 8.07 -5.53 -25.33
N PHE A 138 6.79 -5.49 -24.99
CA PHE A 138 6.21 -6.43 -24.05
C PHE A 138 6.14 -7.84 -24.67
N PRO A 139 6.31 -8.91 -23.87
CA PRO A 139 6.15 -10.27 -24.35
C PRO A 139 4.71 -10.51 -24.86
N VAL A 140 4.58 -11.28 -25.94
CA VAL A 140 3.27 -11.75 -26.41
C VAL A 140 3.01 -13.11 -25.80
N VAL A 141 2.08 -13.17 -24.86
CA VAL A 141 1.70 -14.41 -24.18
C VAL A 141 0.67 -15.13 -25.02
N THR A 142 0.97 -16.36 -25.44
CA THR A 142 0.12 -17.18 -26.33
C THR A 142 -0.45 -18.42 -25.66
N GLU A 143 0.15 -18.86 -24.57
CA GLU A 143 -0.25 -20.00 -23.75
C GLU A 143 0.18 -19.79 -22.29
N GLU A 144 -0.45 -20.48 -21.36
CA GLU A 144 -0.07 -20.42 -19.95
C GLU A 144 1.32 -21.02 -19.73
N ASN A 145 2.16 -20.30 -18.98
CA ASN A 145 3.36 -20.86 -18.38
C ASN A 145 2.98 -21.64 -17.12
N ALA A 146 3.28 -22.95 -17.09
CA ALA A 146 2.91 -23.81 -15.98
C ALA A 146 3.48 -23.34 -14.62
N LEU A 147 4.70 -22.79 -14.62
CA LEU A 147 5.35 -22.27 -13.43
C LEU A 147 4.67 -21.01 -12.91
N ILE A 148 4.27 -20.12 -13.81
CA ILE A 148 3.51 -18.91 -13.45
C ILE A 148 2.11 -19.29 -12.91
N ARG A 149 1.47 -20.27 -13.52
CA ARG A 149 0.18 -20.80 -13.03
C ARG A 149 0.33 -21.41 -11.63
N GLU A 150 1.42 -22.10 -11.35
CA GLU A 150 1.75 -22.62 -10.02
C GLU A 150 1.89 -21.49 -8.99
N MET A 151 2.63 -20.42 -9.34
CA MET A 151 2.73 -19.23 -8.48
C MET A 151 1.34 -18.62 -8.19
N MET A 152 0.51 -18.44 -9.23
CA MET A 152 -0.86 -17.91 -9.06
C MET A 152 -1.73 -18.77 -8.13
N ASN A 153 -1.57 -20.09 -8.18
CA ASN A 153 -2.33 -21.02 -7.33
C ASN A 153 -1.95 -20.93 -5.84
N GLN A 154 -0.81 -20.32 -5.50
CA GLN A 154 -0.37 -20.11 -4.13
C GLN A 154 -0.94 -18.84 -3.48
N VAL A 155 -1.71 -18.01 -4.24
CA VAL A 155 -2.34 -16.81 -3.68
C VAL A 155 -3.40 -17.21 -2.65
N ASN A 156 -3.19 -16.78 -1.42
CA ASN A 156 -4.00 -17.15 -0.28
C ASN A 156 -4.91 -15.99 0.15
N MET A 157 -6.24 -16.21 0.11
CA MET A 157 -7.23 -15.20 0.50
C MET A 157 -7.14 -14.85 1.99
N ASP A 158 -6.82 -15.80 2.85
CA ASP A 158 -6.68 -15.54 4.29
C ASP A 158 -5.48 -14.64 4.58
N SER A 159 -4.39 -14.79 3.81
CA SER A 159 -3.22 -13.90 3.87
C SER A 159 -3.57 -12.48 3.41
N LEU A 160 -4.32 -12.35 2.32
CA LEU A 160 -4.82 -11.04 1.85
C LEU A 160 -5.71 -10.40 2.91
N GLN A 161 -6.68 -11.14 3.44
CA GLN A 161 -7.59 -10.66 4.48
C GLN A 161 -6.83 -10.24 5.74
N ALA A 162 -5.87 -11.02 6.20
CA ALA A 162 -5.07 -10.71 7.39
C ALA A 162 -4.29 -9.40 7.20
N THR A 163 -3.72 -9.18 6.02
CA THR A 163 -3.01 -7.93 5.71
C THR A 163 -3.95 -6.72 5.69
N VAL A 164 -5.12 -6.85 5.04
CA VAL A 164 -6.14 -5.79 5.01
C VAL A 164 -6.63 -5.48 6.42
N GLN A 165 -6.93 -6.51 7.22
CA GLN A 165 -7.39 -6.35 8.60
C GLN A 165 -6.35 -5.62 9.44
N HIS A 166 -5.07 -6.02 9.35
CA HIS A 166 -3.98 -5.39 10.07
C HIS A 166 -3.89 -3.88 9.76
N LEU A 167 -3.92 -3.51 8.47
CA LEU A 167 -3.84 -2.11 8.07
C LEU A 167 -5.10 -1.33 8.46
N GLN A 168 -6.29 -1.93 8.38
CA GLN A 168 -7.53 -1.36 8.86
C GLN A 168 -7.50 -1.07 10.38
N ASP A 169 -6.86 -1.95 11.16
CA ASP A 169 -6.82 -1.86 12.63
C ASP A 169 -5.97 -0.68 13.14
N TYR A 170 -5.13 -0.06 12.29
CA TYR A 170 -4.56 1.26 12.59
C TYR A 170 -5.62 2.37 12.70
N GLN A 171 -6.86 2.14 12.28
CA GLN A 171 -7.99 3.08 12.28
C GLN A 171 -7.79 4.29 11.37
N SER A 172 -6.59 4.85 11.29
CA SER A 172 -6.26 5.97 10.40
C SER A 172 -4.77 5.95 10.07
N ARG A 173 -4.43 5.91 8.78
CA ARG A 173 -3.06 5.98 8.25
C ARG A 173 -2.82 7.28 7.49
N ILE A 174 -3.39 8.39 8.00
CA ILE A 174 -3.23 9.71 7.37
C ILE A 174 -1.74 10.05 7.23
N TRP A 175 -1.31 10.49 6.08
CA TRP A 175 0.01 10.63 5.48
C TRP A 175 1.20 10.96 6.44
N ASN A 176 0.99 11.68 7.53
CA ASN A 176 2.02 12.09 8.50
C ASN A 176 1.66 11.75 9.95
N SER A 177 0.68 10.88 10.15
CA SER A 177 0.30 10.39 11.47
C SER A 177 1.27 9.33 11.98
N ASP A 178 1.34 9.17 13.31
CA ASP A 178 2.16 8.11 13.92
C ASP A 178 1.79 6.73 13.36
N ASN A 179 0.51 6.48 13.08
CA ASN A 179 0.04 5.23 12.51
C ASN A 179 0.49 5.05 11.05
N ALA A 180 0.62 6.12 10.26
CA ALA A 180 1.18 6.01 8.91
C ALA A 180 2.67 5.62 8.97
N PHE A 181 3.44 6.20 9.92
CA PHE A 181 4.83 5.77 10.14
C PHE A 181 4.90 4.32 10.60
N ALA A 182 4.02 3.90 11.55
CA ALA A 182 3.96 2.51 12.00
C ALA A 182 3.60 1.54 10.89
N ALA A 183 2.66 1.90 10.00
CA ALA A 183 2.31 1.09 8.83
C ALA A 183 3.49 0.95 7.86
N SER A 184 4.23 2.05 7.58
CA SER A 184 5.46 2.01 6.77
C SER A 184 6.50 1.06 7.39
N ASP A 185 6.73 1.15 8.70
CA ASP A 185 7.68 0.29 9.41
C ASP A 185 7.25 -1.18 9.35
N TRP A 186 5.96 -1.46 9.54
CA TRP A 186 5.42 -2.81 9.43
C TRP A 186 5.59 -3.39 8.02
N ILE A 187 5.25 -2.63 6.97
CA ILE A 187 5.43 -3.07 5.58
C ILE A 187 6.90 -3.36 5.30
N ALA A 188 7.82 -2.48 5.77
CA ALA A 188 9.25 -2.68 5.62
C ALA A 188 9.72 -3.95 6.34
N GLY A 189 9.21 -4.22 7.54
CA GLY A 189 9.46 -5.45 8.28
C GLY A 189 9.00 -6.70 7.53
N ARG A 190 7.79 -6.66 6.94
CA ARG A 190 7.25 -7.76 6.12
C ARG A 190 8.11 -8.03 4.89
N MET A 191 8.48 -6.99 4.14
CA MET A 191 9.33 -7.13 2.95
C MET A 191 10.73 -7.64 3.31
N THR A 192 11.30 -7.17 4.43
CA THR A 192 12.59 -7.65 4.92
C THR A 192 12.56 -9.14 5.29
N ALA A 193 11.49 -9.58 5.93
CA ALA A 193 11.31 -10.99 6.31
C ALA A 193 11.16 -11.92 5.09
N LEU A 194 10.75 -11.39 3.94
CA LEU A 194 10.72 -12.10 2.66
C LEU A 194 12.09 -12.12 1.94
N GLY A 195 13.15 -11.59 2.55
CA GLY A 195 14.50 -11.57 1.97
C GLY A 195 14.71 -10.50 0.90
N LEU A 196 13.81 -9.53 0.76
CA LEU A 196 13.98 -8.42 -0.17
C LEU A 196 15.07 -7.44 0.33
N GLU A 197 15.73 -6.77 -0.61
CA GLU A 197 16.55 -5.59 -0.30
C GLU A 197 15.61 -4.42 -0.03
N VAL A 198 15.43 -4.03 1.23
CA VAL A 198 14.43 -3.04 1.64
C VAL A 198 15.06 -1.67 1.90
N GLU A 199 14.43 -0.64 1.38
CA GLU A 199 14.73 0.76 1.64
C GLU A 199 13.44 1.50 2.06
N GLN A 200 13.51 2.30 3.12
CA GLN A 200 12.50 3.31 3.41
C GLN A 200 12.99 4.67 2.87
N GLN A 201 12.32 5.17 1.83
CA GLN A 201 12.66 6.44 1.19
C GLN A 201 11.94 7.60 1.88
N PRO A 202 12.64 8.47 2.63
CA PRO A 202 12.03 9.65 3.22
C PRO A 202 11.75 10.71 2.15
N PHE A 203 10.64 11.42 2.30
CA PHE A 203 10.30 12.57 1.48
C PHE A 203 9.51 13.60 2.28
N TYR A 204 9.49 14.83 1.78
CA TYR A 204 8.76 15.94 2.36
C TYR A 204 7.55 16.27 1.50
N ALA A 205 6.39 16.42 2.11
CA ALA A 205 5.17 16.81 1.43
C ALA A 205 4.71 18.20 1.88
N ASN A 206 4.22 18.98 0.93
CA ASN A 206 3.60 20.27 1.17
C ASN A 206 2.15 20.19 0.70
N THR A 207 1.33 19.63 1.52
CA THR A 207 -0.06 19.27 1.22
C THR A 207 -1.03 20.36 1.66
N TRP A 208 -2.26 20.25 1.25
CA TRP A 208 -3.37 21.09 1.73
C TRP A 208 -3.68 20.87 3.24
N LEU A 209 -3.26 19.74 3.84
CA LEU A 209 -3.32 19.48 5.29
C LEU A 209 -2.11 20.04 6.08
N GLY A 210 -1.15 20.63 5.40
CA GLY A 210 0.06 21.15 5.99
C GLY A 210 1.32 20.62 5.33
N SER A 211 2.46 21.06 5.85
CA SER A 211 3.76 20.70 5.31
C SER A 211 4.57 19.95 6.34
N GLY A 212 5.25 18.90 5.93
CA GLY A 212 6.05 18.11 6.85
C GLY A 212 6.70 16.88 6.22
N GLN A 213 7.40 16.14 7.06
CA GLN A 213 7.90 14.83 6.71
C GLN A 213 6.71 13.88 6.59
N ALA A 214 6.56 13.24 5.45
CA ALA A 214 5.59 12.16 5.27
C ALA A 214 6.13 10.83 5.82
N ALA A 215 5.24 9.88 6.11
CA ALA A 215 5.64 8.50 6.31
C ALA A 215 6.38 8.00 5.06
N PRO A 216 7.56 7.37 5.20
CA PRO A 216 8.43 7.07 4.07
C PRO A 216 7.84 6.02 3.14
N ASN A 217 8.14 6.12 1.84
CA ASN A 217 7.88 5.02 0.92
C ASN A 217 8.69 3.79 1.33
N VAL A 218 8.12 2.60 1.13
CA VAL A 218 8.81 1.33 1.32
C VAL A 218 9.08 0.71 -0.04
N ILE A 219 10.34 0.41 -0.31
CA ILE A 219 10.82 -0.14 -1.58
C ILE A 219 11.53 -1.46 -1.31
N GLY A 220 10.95 -2.57 -1.76
CA GLY A 220 11.54 -3.90 -1.67
C GLY A 220 12.03 -4.36 -3.04
N ILE A 221 13.26 -4.84 -3.15
CA ILE A 221 13.86 -5.26 -4.43
C ILE A 221 14.22 -6.75 -4.37
N GLN A 222 13.66 -7.51 -5.28
CA GLN A 222 14.08 -8.87 -5.63
C GLN A 222 15.02 -8.79 -6.84
N ARG A 223 16.29 -9.15 -6.65
CA ARG A 223 17.30 -9.05 -7.72
C ARG A 223 17.14 -10.12 -8.77
N GLY A 224 17.19 -9.69 -10.02
CA GLY A 224 17.27 -10.61 -11.17
C GLY A 224 18.64 -11.24 -11.30
N THR A 225 18.66 -12.49 -11.79
CA THR A 225 19.91 -13.27 -11.91
C THR A 225 20.73 -12.92 -13.15
N LEU A 226 20.09 -12.38 -14.19
CA LEU A 226 20.75 -12.05 -15.45
C LEU A 226 20.81 -10.54 -15.72
N TYR A 227 19.72 -9.82 -15.39
CA TYR A 227 19.59 -8.38 -15.63
C TYR A 227 19.21 -7.65 -14.31
N PRO A 228 20.12 -7.60 -13.32
CA PRO A 228 19.82 -7.06 -11.99
C PRO A 228 19.53 -5.56 -11.97
N ASP A 229 19.89 -4.82 -13.02
CA ASP A 229 19.69 -3.37 -13.13
C ASP A 229 18.52 -2.99 -14.07
N ILE A 230 17.72 -3.98 -14.49
CA ILE A 230 16.51 -3.79 -15.29
C ILE A 230 15.31 -4.30 -14.49
N TYR A 231 14.26 -3.49 -14.35
CA TYR A 231 13.22 -3.67 -13.36
C TYR A 231 11.83 -3.75 -13.97
N VAL A 232 10.95 -4.53 -13.35
CA VAL A 232 9.51 -4.36 -13.44
C VAL A 232 8.99 -4.00 -12.05
N VAL A 233 7.99 -3.12 -11.97
CA VAL A 233 7.55 -2.53 -10.70
C VAL A 233 6.08 -2.82 -10.44
N CYS A 234 5.78 -3.22 -9.21
CA CYS A 234 4.43 -3.38 -8.67
C CYS A 234 4.32 -2.50 -7.43
N GLY A 235 3.27 -1.68 -7.33
CA GLY A 235 3.16 -0.75 -6.22
C GLY A 235 1.73 -0.45 -5.82
N SER A 236 1.58 0.12 -4.62
CA SER A 236 0.33 0.62 -4.06
C SER A 236 0.63 1.73 -3.06
N HIS A 237 -0.32 2.59 -2.73
CA HIS A 237 -0.15 3.45 -1.56
C HIS A 237 -0.65 2.76 -0.29
N PHE A 238 -0.17 3.22 0.87
CA PHE A 238 -0.56 2.67 2.16
C PHE A 238 -1.20 3.69 3.09
N ASP A 239 -1.09 4.98 2.79
CA ASP A 239 -1.84 5.98 3.53
C ASP A 239 -3.34 5.87 3.24
N SER A 240 -4.15 6.44 4.10
CA SER A 240 -5.60 6.42 3.99
C SER A 240 -6.18 7.77 4.34
N PHE A 241 -7.36 8.06 3.81
CA PHE A 241 -8.07 9.30 4.05
C PHE A 241 -9.54 9.06 4.39
N SER A 242 -10.12 9.93 5.20
CA SER A 242 -11.58 10.09 5.30
C SER A 242 -11.93 11.52 5.70
N TYR A 243 -13.08 11.99 5.24
CA TYR A 243 -13.59 13.30 5.65
C TYR A 243 -13.87 13.35 7.15
N GLN A 244 -14.34 12.23 7.73
CA GLN A 244 -14.62 12.13 9.15
C GLN A 244 -13.34 12.31 9.99
N ALA A 245 -12.26 11.62 9.64
CA ALA A 245 -10.97 11.76 10.32
C ALA A 245 -10.40 13.17 10.15
N TYR A 246 -10.50 13.73 8.95
CA TYR A 246 -10.09 15.10 8.67
C TYR A 246 -10.79 16.13 9.59
N TYR A 247 -12.11 16.01 9.79
CA TYR A 247 -12.85 16.88 10.70
C TYR A 247 -12.71 16.51 12.17
N GLY A 248 -11.91 15.51 12.53
CA GLY A 248 -11.74 15.03 13.90
C GLY A 248 -13.01 14.39 14.47
N SER A 249 -13.85 13.81 13.62
CA SER A 249 -15.14 13.21 13.99
C SER A 249 -15.24 11.70 13.73
N GLY A 250 -14.16 11.07 13.27
CA GLY A 250 -14.10 9.63 12.97
C GLY A 250 -12.74 9.19 12.46
N ASP A 251 -12.66 8.00 11.92
CA ASP A 251 -11.45 7.32 11.48
C ASP A 251 -11.32 7.32 9.94
N ALA A 252 -10.15 6.92 9.44
CA ALA A 252 -9.85 6.66 8.03
C ALA A 252 -9.30 5.24 7.87
N PRO A 253 -10.13 4.21 8.00
CA PRO A 253 -9.65 2.82 8.06
C PRO A 253 -9.01 2.34 6.75
N GLY A 254 -9.47 2.84 5.59
CA GLY A 254 -8.86 2.60 4.29
C GLY A 254 -8.67 1.12 3.98
N ALA A 255 -9.72 0.30 4.15
CA ALA A 255 -9.61 -1.13 3.93
C ALA A 255 -9.46 -1.46 2.44
N ASP A 256 -10.30 -0.85 1.61
CA ASP A 256 -10.22 -0.97 0.16
C ASP A 256 -9.25 0.05 -0.41
N ASP A 257 -9.34 1.27 0.05
CA ASP A 257 -8.49 2.40 -0.31
C ASP A 257 -7.51 2.75 0.83
N ASN A 258 -6.26 2.12 0.93
CA ASN A 258 -5.81 1.14 -0.05
C ASN A 258 -5.04 -0.02 0.63
N ALA A 259 -5.63 -0.62 1.68
CA ALA A 259 -5.03 -1.80 2.29
C ALA A 259 -5.11 -3.03 1.36
N THR A 260 -6.11 -3.11 0.46
CA THR A 260 -6.22 -4.19 -0.53
C THR A 260 -5.07 -4.16 -1.54
N GLY A 261 -4.66 -2.98 -2.00
CA GLY A 261 -3.51 -2.83 -2.87
C GLY A 261 -2.21 -3.25 -2.19
N VAL A 262 -1.98 -2.82 -0.95
CA VAL A 262 -0.81 -3.25 -0.16
C VAL A 262 -0.81 -4.77 0.03
N ALA A 263 -1.97 -5.36 0.32
CA ALA A 263 -2.09 -6.81 0.47
C ALA A 263 -1.72 -7.55 -0.82
N SER A 264 -2.15 -7.05 -1.98
CA SER A 264 -1.81 -7.63 -3.28
C SER A 264 -0.30 -7.54 -3.59
N VAL A 265 0.34 -6.42 -3.23
CA VAL A 265 1.80 -6.24 -3.40
C VAL A 265 2.58 -7.20 -2.49
N LEU A 266 2.23 -7.28 -1.20
CA LEU A 266 2.92 -8.13 -0.23
C LEU A 266 2.71 -9.62 -0.50
N GLU A 267 1.51 -10.02 -0.90
CA GLU A 267 1.22 -11.42 -1.26
C GLU A 267 1.94 -11.82 -2.55
N SER A 268 1.99 -10.94 -3.56
CA SER A 268 2.81 -11.16 -4.75
C SER A 268 4.29 -11.33 -4.38
N ALA A 269 4.82 -10.48 -3.52
CA ALA A 269 6.20 -10.58 -3.03
C ALA A 269 6.43 -11.91 -2.29
N ARG A 270 5.53 -12.32 -1.39
CA ARG A 270 5.63 -13.57 -0.62
C ARG A 270 5.79 -14.79 -1.53
N ILE A 271 5.05 -14.82 -2.61
CA ILE A 271 5.09 -15.94 -3.56
C ILE A 271 6.32 -15.84 -4.45
N MET A 272 6.53 -14.68 -5.06
CA MET A 272 7.55 -14.54 -6.12
C MET A 272 8.98 -14.58 -5.58
N THR A 273 9.22 -14.20 -4.32
CA THR A 273 10.56 -14.31 -3.70
C THR A 273 11.04 -15.76 -3.54
N GLN A 274 10.16 -16.73 -3.64
CA GLN A 274 10.51 -18.16 -3.64
C GLN A 274 11.08 -18.64 -4.99
N TYR A 275 11.07 -17.80 -6.02
CA TYR A 275 11.50 -18.10 -7.38
C TYR A 275 12.59 -17.14 -7.83
N GLU A 276 13.44 -17.60 -8.72
CA GLU A 276 14.42 -16.74 -9.39
C GLU A 276 13.86 -16.21 -10.73
N PHE A 277 14.23 -14.98 -11.06
CA PHE A 277 13.85 -14.32 -12.30
C PHE A 277 15.09 -13.78 -13.03
N GLU A 278 15.01 -13.61 -14.34
CA GLU A 278 16.10 -12.99 -15.11
C GLU A 278 16.21 -11.49 -14.81
N TYR A 279 15.08 -10.79 -14.68
CA TYR A 279 15.01 -9.34 -14.39
C TYR A 279 14.62 -9.10 -12.95
N SER A 280 15.03 -7.95 -12.41
CA SER A 280 14.67 -7.54 -11.07
C SER A 280 13.20 -7.13 -10.96
N ILE A 281 12.60 -7.39 -9.80
CA ILE A 281 11.24 -6.98 -9.47
C ILE A 281 11.30 -6.03 -8.29
N ILE A 282 10.57 -4.91 -8.37
CA ILE A 282 10.44 -3.94 -7.29
C ILE A 282 9.00 -3.96 -6.78
N TYR A 283 8.86 -4.09 -5.48
CA TYR A 283 7.61 -4.01 -4.74
C TYR A 283 7.60 -2.71 -3.96
N CYS A 284 6.60 -1.86 -4.19
CA CYS A 284 6.53 -0.53 -3.58
C CYS A 284 5.28 -0.36 -2.73
N ALA A 285 5.43 0.36 -1.60
CA ALA A 285 4.32 0.94 -0.88
C ALA A 285 4.59 2.44 -0.69
N TYR A 286 3.68 3.29 -1.18
CA TYR A 286 3.85 4.74 -1.18
C TYR A 286 3.05 5.39 -0.05
N GLY A 287 3.63 6.42 0.57
CA GLY A 287 2.90 7.27 1.51
C GLY A 287 2.41 8.54 0.83
N CYS A 288 1.37 9.16 1.40
CA CYS A 288 0.90 10.48 0.97
C CYS A 288 0.38 10.54 -0.47
N GLU A 289 -0.24 9.48 -0.95
CA GLU A 289 -0.96 9.42 -2.21
C GLU A 289 -2.20 10.31 -2.15
N GLU A 290 -3.00 10.16 -1.12
CA GLU A 290 -4.27 10.82 -0.84
C GLU A 290 -4.19 12.36 -0.81
N MET A 291 -2.98 12.87 -0.68
CA MET A 291 -2.71 14.30 -0.67
C MET A 291 -2.26 14.84 -2.03
N GLY A 292 -2.20 14.00 -3.07
CA GLY A 292 -1.85 14.34 -4.44
C GLY A 292 -0.60 13.64 -4.98
N LEU A 293 -0.46 12.33 -4.75
CA LEU A 293 0.57 11.43 -5.31
C LEU A 293 2.01 11.74 -4.86
N TYR A 294 2.20 12.35 -3.68
CA TYR A 294 3.54 12.83 -3.26
C TYR A 294 4.58 11.71 -3.14
N GLY A 295 4.19 10.55 -2.63
CA GLY A 295 5.09 9.42 -2.44
C GLY A 295 5.58 8.81 -3.75
N SER A 296 4.65 8.46 -4.62
CA SER A 296 4.98 7.92 -5.95
C SER A 296 5.72 8.92 -6.83
N GLU A 297 5.37 10.21 -6.75
CA GLU A 297 6.10 11.28 -7.43
C GLU A 297 7.57 11.38 -6.95
N ALA A 298 7.80 11.29 -5.63
CA ALA A 298 9.16 11.29 -5.08
C ALA A 298 9.97 10.07 -5.56
N TYR A 299 9.32 8.90 -5.69
CA TYR A 299 9.98 7.69 -6.15
C TYR A 299 10.22 7.71 -7.67
N ALA A 300 9.21 8.00 -8.48
CA ALA A 300 9.32 8.06 -9.94
C ALA A 300 10.34 9.12 -10.39
N SER A 301 10.35 10.29 -9.72
CA SER A 301 11.37 11.33 -9.94
C SER A 301 12.79 10.82 -9.66
N ARG A 302 12.98 10.04 -8.59
CA ARG A 302 14.27 9.41 -8.27
C ARG A 302 14.66 8.38 -9.33
N CYS A 303 13.74 7.54 -9.75
CA CYS A 303 13.98 6.57 -10.82
C CYS A 303 14.44 7.24 -12.11
N GLU A 304 13.78 8.33 -12.51
CA GLU A 304 14.19 9.13 -13.67
C GLU A 304 15.58 9.73 -13.50
N GLN A 305 15.86 10.36 -12.34
CA GLN A 305 17.18 10.95 -12.06
C GLN A 305 18.32 9.94 -12.08
N GLN A 306 18.04 8.70 -11.71
CA GLN A 306 18.98 7.58 -11.74
C GLN A 306 18.99 6.84 -13.08
N GLU A 307 18.20 7.30 -14.04
CA GLU A 307 18.05 6.67 -15.36
C GLU A 307 17.71 5.17 -15.27
N MET A 308 16.89 4.78 -14.28
CA MET A 308 16.50 3.39 -14.05
C MET A 308 15.73 2.85 -15.26
N GLN A 309 16.07 1.63 -15.68
CA GLN A 309 15.36 0.94 -16.76
C GLN A 309 14.16 0.17 -16.18
N ILE A 310 12.99 0.81 -16.17
CA ILE A 310 11.73 0.21 -15.72
C ILE A 310 10.95 -0.24 -16.94
N LEU A 311 10.66 -1.54 -17.01
CA LEU A 311 9.98 -2.19 -18.13
C LEU A 311 8.46 -1.93 -18.11
N GLY A 312 7.89 -1.76 -16.92
CA GLY A 312 6.48 -1.45 -16.71
C GLY A 312 6.18 -1.26 -15.23
N TYR A 313 5.14 -0.49 -14.93
CA TYR A 313 4.63 -0.26 -13.59
C TYR A 313 3.16 -0.70 -13.51
N PHE A 314 2.85 -1.55 -12.52
CA PHE A 314 1.52 -2.08 -12.24
C PHE A 314 1.04 -1.52 -10.90
N ASN A 315 0.07 -0.62 -10.95
CA ASN A 315 -0.53 -0.01 -9.78
C ASN A 315 -1.60 -0.91 -9.17
N ASN A 316 -1.64 -0.94 -7.84
CA ASN A 316 -2.67 -1.67 -7.09
C ASN A 316 -3.38 -0.68 -6.19
N ASP A 317 -4.65 -0.44 -6.50
CA ASP A 317 -5.44 0.51 -5.77
C ASP A 317 -6.92 0.16 -5.92
N MET A 318 -7.61 -0.04 -4.79
CA MET A 318 -9.00 -0.46 -4.73
C MET A 318 -9.28 -1.72 -5.55
N ASN A 319 -9.13 -2.87 -4.95
CA ASN A 319 -9.34 -4.17 -5.61
C ASN A 319 -10.15 -5.16 -4.76
N GLY A 320 -10.99 -4.66 -3.85
CA GLY A 320 -11.79 -5.47 -2.91
C GLY A 320 -13.29 -5.31 -3.02
N TYR A 321 -13.80 -4.34 -3.79
CA TYR A 321 -15.24 -4.10 -3.93
C TYR A 321 -15.78 -4.70 -5.22
N LEU A 322 -16.58 -5.76 -5.09
CA LEU A 322 -17.27 -6.39 -6.20
C LEU A 322 -18.69 -5.83 -6.33
N PHE A 323 -18.95 -5.16 -7.45
CA PHE A 323 -20.31 -4.79 -7.83
C PHE A 323 -20.94 -5.86 -8.73
N GLY A 324 -22.04 -6.44 -8.29
CA GLY A 324 -22.70 -7.55 -9.00
C GLY A 324 -22.08 -8.93 -8.72
N ASP A 325 -22.14 -9.83 -9.68
CA ASP A 325 -21.80 -11.26 -9.49
C ASP A 325 -20.56 -11.69 -10.31
N GLN A 326 -20.01 -10.81 -11.14
CA GLN A 326 -18.89 -11.16 -12.04
C GLN A 326 -17.69 -10.27 -11.78
N ILE A 327 -16.57 -10.87 -11.44
CA ILE A 327 -15.28 -10.19 -11.34
C ILE A 327 -14.86 -9.73 -12.74
N HIS A 328 -14.53 -8.46 -12.86
CA HIS A 328 -13.92 -7.85 -14.04
C HIS A 328 -12.87 -6.82 -13.60
N ILE A 329 -12.06 -6.37 -14.52
CA ILE A 329 -11.03 -5.36 -14.27
C ILE A 329 -11.19 -4.22 -15.27
N ASP A 330 -11.31 -3.01 -14.77
CA ASP A 330 -11.25 -1.79 -15.55
C ASP A 330 -9.81 -1.25 -15.50
N CYS A 331 -9.08 -1.40 -16.61
CA CYS A 331 -7.69 -1.00 -16.68
C CYS A 331 -7.60 0.46 -17.13
N ILE A 332 -7.13 1.32 -16.23
CA ILE A 332 -7.02 2.77 -16.44
C ILE A 332 -5.60 3.10 -16.87
N TYR A 333 -5.47 3.75 -18.02
CA TYR A 333 -4.21 4.26 -18.52
C TYR A 333 -4.43 5.25 -19.68
N PRO A 334 -3.53 6.23 -19.88
CA PRO A 334 -3.61 7.10 -21.06
C PRO A 334 -3.21 6.35 -22.34
N ASN A 335 -3.77 6.73 -23.48
CA ASN A 335 -3.49 6.09 -24.79
C ASN A 335 -1.99 6.05 -25.13
N SER A 336 -1.19 6.97 -24.60
CA SER A 336 0.27 7.01 -24.79
C SER A 336 1.00 5.78 -24.25
N VAL A 337 0.39 5.05 -23.31
CA VAL A 337 0.93 3.82 -22.72
C VAL A 337 0.12 2.57 -23.08
N SER A 338 -0.68 2.60 -24.15
CA SER A 338 -1.53 1.49 -24.56
C SER A 338 -0.79 0.16 -24.70
N ALA A 339 0.51 0.18 -25.01
CA ALA A 339 1.31 -1.03 -25.14
C ALA A 339 1.33 -1.90 -23.87
N ILE A 340 1.44 -1.30 -22.68
CA ILE A 340 1.37 -2.05 -21.40
C ILE A 340 -0.07 -2.45 -21.09
N GLY A 341 -1.07 -1.64 -21.45
CA GLY A 341 -2.48 -1.99 -21.32
C GLY A 341 -2.86 -3.19 -22.19
N ASP A 342 -2.45 -3.19 -23.47
CA ASP A 342 -2.65 -4.31 -24.40
C ASP A 342 -1.96 -5.59 -23.90
N TYR A 343 -0.77 -5.43 -23.31
CA TYR A 343 -0.06 -6.54 -22.66
C TYR A 343 -0.84 -7.09 -21.46
N TYR A 344 -1.34 -6.23 -20.57
CA TYR A 344 -2.14 -6.66 -19.41
C TYR A 344 -3.38 -7.44 -19.85
N MET A 345 -4.12 -6.92 -20.84
CA MET A 345 -5.28 -7.62 -21.42
C MET A 345 -4.89 -8.94 -22.08
N ASN A 346 -3.71 -9.02 -22.74
CA ASN A 346 -3.22 -10.27 -23.32
C ASN A 346 -2.95 -11.32 -22.23
N VAL A 347 -2.28 -10.97 -21.15
CA VAL A 347 -2.06 -11.87 -19.99
C VAL A 347 -3.41 -12.33 -19.41
N ALA A 348 -4.35 -11.41 -19.19
CA ALA A 348 -5.68 -11.75 -18.68
C ALA A 348 -6.41 -12.74 -19.61
N ASN A 349 -6.40 -12.51 -20.91
CA ASN A 349 -7.06 -13.40 -21.89
C ASN A 349 -6.47 -14.82 -21.92
N VAL A 350 -5.19 -14.98 -21.56
CA VAL A 350 -4.54 -16.29 -21.52
C VAL A 350 -4.81 -16.99 -20.19
N TYR A 351 -4.59 -16.28 -19.08
CA TYR A 351 -4.68 -16.90 -17.76
C TYR A 351 -6.10 -16.92 -17.17
N PHE A 352 -6.96 -15.97 -17.54
CA PHE A 352 -8.33 -15.81 -17.03
C PHE A 352 -9.30 -15.44 -18.14
N PRO A 353 -9.49 -16.30 -19.17
CA PRO A 353 -10.31 -15.98 -20.33
C PRO A 353 -11.80 -15.72 -20.01
N GLU A 354 -12.25 -16.14 -18.83
CA GLU A 354 -13.61 -15.88 -18.33
C GLU A 354 -13.76 -14.52 -17.65
N MET A 355 -12.66 -13.84 -17.30
CA MET A 355 -12.67 -12.57 -16.60
C MET A 355 -12.53 -11.41 -17.60
N PRO A 356 -13.56 -10.57 -17.76
CA PRO A 356 -13.47 -9.41 -18.62
C PRO A 356 -12.42 -8.40 -18.11
N VAL A 357 -11.55 -7.95 -18.99
CA VAL A 357 -10.67 -6.81 -18.76
C VAL A 357 -10.85 -5.83 -19.90
N ARG A 358 -11.10 -4.57 -19.58
CA ARG A 358 -11.31 -3.52 -20.59
C ARG A 358 -10.47 -2.28 -20.28
N HIS A 359 -10.10 -1.55 -21.32
CA HIS A 359 -9.60 -0.19 -21.16
C HIS A 359 -10.73 0.70 -20.67
N ALA A 360 -10.49 1.45 -19.61
CA ALA A 360 -11.48 2.33 -18.99
C ALA A 360 -10.86 3.68 -18.61
N TYR A 361 -11.74 4.62 -18.31
CA TYR A 361 -11.37 5.98 -17.90
C TYR A 361 -12.08 6.31 -16.61
N LEU A 362 -11.34 6.64 -15.58
CA LEU A 362 -11.90 7.14 -14.34
C LEU A 362 -12.16 8.65 -14.48
N SER A 363 -13.42 9.06 -14.36
CA SER A 363 -13.81 10.45 -14.58
C SER A 363 -13.57 11.37 -13.37
N GLY A 364 -13.18 10.83 -12.23
CA GLY A 364 -13.07 11.55 -10.97
C GLY A 364 -11.96 11.04 -10.07
N GLY A 365 -10.81 10.66 -10.62
CA GLY A 365 -9.70 10.19 -9.80
C GLY A 365 -8.45 9.95 -10.61
N ASP A 366 -7.36 9.73 -9.89
CA ASP A 366 -6.05 9.36 -10.42
C ASP A 366 -5.36 8.49 -9.36
N SER A 367 -4.22 7.90 -9.68
CA SER A 367 -3.43 7.13 -8.71
C SER A 367 -1.95 7.10 -9.10
N ASP A 368 -1.13 6.38 -8.36
CA ASP A 368 0.34 6.36 -8.42
C ASP A 368 0.94 6.09 -9.82
N HIS A 369 0.18 5.43 -10.72
CA HIS A 369 0.62 5.19 -12.11
C HIS A 369 0.89 6.49 -12.88
N THR A 370 0.18 7.57 -12.57
CA THR A 370 0.36 8.88 -13.19
C THR A 370 1.73 9.46 -12.89
N SER A 371 2.25 9.29 -11.68
CA SER A 371 3.62 9.71 -11.35
C SER A 371 4.64 9.04 -12.27
N PHE A 372 4.54 7.74 -12.47
CA PHE A 372 5.43 7.01 -13.39
C PHE A 372 5.26 7.46 -14.84
N ASN A 373 4.03 7.63 -15.29
CA ASN A 373 3.75 8.12 -16.65
C ASN A 373 4.36 9.51 -16.88
N ASN A 374 4.27 10.42 -15.92
CA ASN A 374 4.85 11.76 -16.01
C ASN A 374 6.39 11.77 -16.00
N HIS A 375 7.02 10.71 -15.53
CA HIS A 375 8.47 10.51 -15.54
C HIS A 375 8.97 9.64 -16.69
N GLY A 376 8.12 9.40 -17.71
CA GLY A 376 8.51 8.72 -18.95
C GLY A 376 8.46 7.20 -18.87
N TYR A 377 7.91 6.62 -17.81
CA TYR A 377 7.67 5.18 -17.67
C TYR A 377 6.27 4.81 -18.15
N MET A 378 6.04 3.53 -18.41
CA MET A 378 4.70 3.01 -18.73
C MET A 378 4.06 2.43 -17.47
N GLY A 379 3.02 3.08 -16.98
CA GLY A 379 2.24 2.67 -15.82
C GLY A 379 0.76 2.50 -16.15
N ILE A 380 0.14 1.48 -15.55
CA ILE A 380 -1.31 1.23 -15.64
C ILE A 380 -1.91 1.08 -14.25
N TYR A 381 -3.21 1.30 -14.18
CA TYR A 381 -4.01 1.17 -12.99
C TYR A 381 -5.19 0.22 -13.23
N PRO A 382 -5.02 -1.08 -12.96
CA PRO A 382 -6.14 -2.02 -12.87
C PRO A 382 -7.04 -1.63 -11.70
N PHE A 383 -8.29 -1.33 -11.99
CA PHE A 383 -9.29 -0.81 -11.05
C PHE A 383 -10.52 -1.70 -11.04
N GLU A 384 -11.30 -1.65 -9.97
CA GLU A 384 -12.46 -2.53 -9.78
C GLU A 384 -13.59 -2.27 -10.81
N ASP A 385 -14.26 -1.14 -10.75
CA ASP A 385 -15.33 -0.78 -11.69
C ASP A 385 -15.46 0.75 -11.71
N VAL A 386 -15.11 1.38 -12.83
CA VAL A 386 -15.15 2.85 -12.95
C VAL A 386 -16.55 3.43 -12.85
N ASP A 387 -17.58 2.62 -13.10
CA ASP A 387 -18.97 3.05 -13.07
C ASP A 387 -19.64 2.78 -11.70
N ASN A 388 -19.12 1.78 -10.94
CA ASN A 388 -19.75 1.29 -9.71
C ASN A 388 -18.72 0.85 -8.66
N TYR A 389 -17.66 1.63 -8.45
CA TYR A 389 -16.66 1.37 -7.41
C TYR A 389 -17.23 1.58 -5.99
N SER A 390 -16.45 1.23 -4.97
CA SER A 390 -16.90 1.29 -3.59
C SER A 390 -17.49 2.65 -3.21
N PRO A 391 -18.76 2.71 -2.78
CA PRO A 391 -19.38 3.95 -2.32
C PRO A 391 -18.87 4.41 -0.95
N TYR A 392 -17.98 3.65 -0.33
CA TYR A 392 -17.41 3.92 0.98
C TYR A 392 -16.02 4.55 0.93
N ILE A 393 -15.46 4.73 -0.28
CA ILE A 393 -14.18 5.44 -0.48
C ILE A 393 -14.14 6.76 0.29
N HIS A 394 -13.01 7.10 0.88
CA HIS A 394 -12.79 8.32 1.67
C HIS A 394 -13.78 8.52 2.83
N THR A 395 -14.30 7.45 3.40
CA THR A 395 -15.18 7.50 4.57
C THR A 395 -14.71 6.55 5.68
N GLN A 396 -15.17 6.81 6.90
CA GLN A 396 -14.96 5.89 8.03
C GLN A 396 -15.60 4.50 7.85
N ASN A 397 -16.36 4.29 6.80
CA ASN A 397 -17.03 3.03 6.48
C ASN A 397 -16.25 2.22 5.42
N ASP A 398 -15.07 2.68 5.02
CA ASP A 398 -14.15 1.88 4.20
C ASP A 398 -13.54 0.75 5.04
N LEU A 399 -14.29 -0.33 5.19
CA LEU A 399 -14.08 -1.45 6.10
C LEU A 399 -14.28 -2.78 5.38
N ILE A 400 -13.65 -3.83 5.91
CA ILE A 400 -13.98 -5.21 5.54
C ILE A 400 -15.46 -5.46 5.82
N GLY A 401 -16.13 -6.09 4.85
CA GLY A 401 -17.57 -6.35 4.86
C GLY A 401 -18.44 -5.22 4.30
N ASN A 402 -17.87 -4.01 4.11
CA ASN A 402 -18.52 -2.89 3.44
C ASN A 402 -17.84 -2.61 2.09
N SER A 403 -16.67 -1.97 2.14
CA SER A 403 -15.87 -1.62 0.97
C SER A 403 -15.16 -2.86 0.43
N VAL A 404 -14.49 -3.63 1.30
CA VAL A 404 -13.93 -4.92 0.90
C VAL A 404 -14.99 -5.99 1.11
N ASN A 405 -15.74 -6.30 0.06
CA ASN A 405 -16.82 -7.30 0.09
C ASN A 405 -16.45 -8.61 -0.64
N SER A 406 -15.29 -8.67 -1.31
CA SER A 406 -14.85 -9.85 -2.06
C SER A 406 -13.31 -10.01 -2.05
N PHE A 407 -12.80 -10.87 -1.20
CA PHE A 407 -11.39 -11.29 -1.26
C PHE A 407 -11.07 -12.19 -2.45
N GLU A 408 -12.07 -12.80 -3.10
CA GLU A 408 -11.87 -13.49 -4.37
C GLU A 408 -11.45 -12.50 -5.48
N MET A 409 -12.00 -11.28 -5.46
CA MET A 409 -11.60 -10.20 -6.34
C MET A 409 -10.14 -9.80 -6.08
N SER A 410 -9.77 -9.49 -4.84
CA SER A 410 -8.38 -9.18 -4.46
C SER A 410 -7.40 -10.31 -4.83
N GLN A 411 -7.80 -11.57 -4.65
CA GLN A 411 -7.03 -12.74 -5.11
C GLN A 411 -6.80 -12.69 -6.63
N ARG A 412 -7.81 -12.34 -7.40
CA ARG A 412 -7.71 -12.26 -8.86
C ARG A 412 -6.75 -11.17 -9.31
N TYR A 413 -6.77 -10.00 -8.64
CA TYR A 413 -5.81 -8.93 -8.89
C TYR A 413 -4.37 -9.34 -8.53
N CYS A 414 -4.17 -9.99 -7.39
CA CYS A 414 -2.87 -10.53 -7.01
C CYS A 414 -2.35 -11.56 -8.04
N CYS A 415 -3.22 -12.46 -8.51
CA CYS A 415 -2.85 -13.39 -9.59
C CYS A 415 -2.45 -12.65 -10.88
N MET A 416 -3.15 -11.58 -11.25
CA MET A 416 -2.78 -10.76 -12.41
C MET A 416 -1.44 -10.05 -12.22
N ASN A 417 -1.12 -9.56 -11.03
CA ASN A 417 0.20 -9.03 -10.72
C ASN A 417 1.28 -10.10 -10.95
N ILE A 418 1.13 -11.28 -10.34
CA ILE A 418 2.07 -12.40 -10.50
C ILE A 418 2.25 -12.73 -11.97
N GLY A 419 1.16 -12.85 -12.72
CA GLY A 419 1.21 -13.13 -14.16
C GLY A 419 1.98 -12.08 -14.94
N CYS A 420 1.59 -10.83 -14.80
CA CYS A 420 2.20 -9.73 -15.55
C CYS A 420 3.67 -9.51 -15.18
N LEU A 421 4.00 -9.56 -13.89
CA LEU A 421 5.38 -9.41 -13.44
C LEU A 421 6.25 -10.58 -13.91
N SER A 422 5.75 -11.82 -13.78
CA SER A 422 6.51 -13.03 -14.14
C SER A 422 6.76 -13.16 -15.63
N GLU A 423 5.77 -12.86 -16.47
CA GLU A 423 5.94 -12.90 -17.94
C GLU A 423 6.98 -11.87 -18.44
N ILE A 424 7.10 -10.71 -17.74
CA ILE A 424 8.15 -9.72 -18.03
C ILE A 424 9.49 -10.13 -17.41
N ALA A 425 9.48 -10.54 -16.15
CA ALA A 425 10.71 -10.82 -15.41
C ALA A 425 11.36 -12.15 -15.78
N ASN A 426 10.64 -13.04 -16.47
CA ASN A 426 11.07 -14.34 -16.98
C ASN A 426 11.61 -15.28 -15.89
N PRO A 427 10.77 -16.15 -15.30
CA PRO A 427 11.19 -17.05 -14.22
C PRO A 427 12.25 -18.05 -14.70
N VAL A 428 13.23 -18.32 -13.83
CA VAL A 428 14.36 -19.23 -14.09
C VAL A 428 14.09 -20.58 -13.45
N GLY A 429 14.35 -21.67 -14.20
CA GLY A 429 14.21 -23.03 -13.68
C GLY A 429 12.82 -23.63 -13.90
N SER A 430 12.51 -24.70 -13.18
CA SER A 430 11.28 -25.49 -13.35
C SER A 430 10.44 -25.62 -12.08
N GLY A 431 10.69 -24.82 -11.09
CA GLY A 431 10.02 -24.79 -9.79
C GLY A 431 10.72 -23.85 -8.82
N PRO A 432 10.21 -23.68 -7.61
CA PRO A 432 10.87 -22.88 -6.62
C PRO A 432 12.28 -23.42 -6.34
N GLN A 433 13.28 -22.55 -6.39
CA GLN A 433 14.68 -22.91 -6.12
C GLN A 433 14.88 -23.12 -4.61
N ILE A 434 14.35 -22.17 -3.87
CA ILE A 434 14.25 -22.21 -2.41
C ILE A 434 12.80 -21.85 -2.10
N TYR A 435 12.13 -22.71 -1.37
CA TYR A 435 10.75 -22.45 -0.95
C TYR A 435 10.52 -22.98 0.45
N CYS A 436 9.71 -22.25 1.20
CA CYS A 436 9.32 -22.65 2.53
C CYS A 436 7.92 -22.13 2.87
N ASN A 437 7.23 -22.88 3.70
CA ASN A 437 5.87 -22.59 4.08
C ASN A 437 5.83 -21.93 5.46
N PRO A 438 4.91 -20.98 5.69
CA PRO A 438 4.70 -20.38 6.99
C PRO A 438 4.11 -21.40 7.96
N VAL A 439 4.13 -21.06 9.24
CA VAL A 439 3.42 -21.82 10.26
C VAL A 439 1.91 -21.84 9.98
N GLU A 440 1.26 -22.91 10.41
CA GLU A 440 -0.19 -23.08 10.33
C GLU A 440 -0.84 -22.83 11.70
N ASP A 441 -2.15 -22.55 11.71
CA ASP A 441 -2.99 -22.37 12.89
C ASP A 441 -2.43 -21.42 13.96
N PHE A 442 -1.74 -20.34 13.49
CA PHE A 442 -1.20 -19.34 14.40
C PHE A 442 -2.30 -18.54 15.08
N GLN A 443 -2.31 -18.59 16.42
CA GLN A 443 -3.30 -17.93 17.26
C GLN A 443 -2.63 -17.23 18.44
N VAL A 444 -3.20 -16.09 18.84
CA VAL A 444 -2.85 -15.36 20.06
C VAL A 444 -4.07 -15.33 20.96
N THR A 445 -3.94 -15.86 22.18
CA THR A 445 -5.08 -16.00 23.11
C THR A 445 -4.73 -15.50 24.50
N GLU A 446 -5.73 -15.03 25.22
CA GLU A 446 -5.63 -14.73 26.63
C GLU A 446 -5.72 -16.02 27.48
N PRO A 447 -5.16 -16.04 28.70
CA PRO A 447 -5.38 -17.14 29.62
C PRO A 447 -6.85 -17.25 30.04
N GLU A 448 -7.40 -18.47 30.06
CA GLU A 448 -8.78 -18.74 30.52
C GLU A 448 -9.06 -18.35 31.99
N SER A 449 -8.02 -18.00 32.75
CA SER A 449 -8.13 -17.69 34.17
C SER A 449 -7.49 -16.35 34.53
N ALA A 450 -8.23 -15.52 35.25
CA ALA A 450 -7.79 -14.23 35.76
C ALA A 450 -6.48 -14.33 36.57
N GLY A 451 -5.58 -13.37 36.35
CA GLY A 451 -4.44 -13.10 37.22
C GLY A 451 -3.04 -13.33 36.63
N LEU A 452 -2.93 -13.82 35.42
CA LEU A 452 -1.66 -13.82 34.67
C LEU A 452 -1.78 -12.83 33.53
N MET A 453 -1.06 -11.70 33.60
CA MET A 453 -0.93 -10.76 32.49
C MET A 453 0.04 -11.35 31.47
N VAL A 454 -0.47 -12.22 30.60
CA VAL A 454 0.32 -12.89 29.55
C VAL A 454 -0.54 -13.10 28.32
N LEU A 455 0.07 -13.25 27.18
CA LEU A 455 -0.57 -13.74 25.95
C LEU A 455 0.07 -15.07 25.56
N TYR A 456 -0.76 -16.02 25.15
CA TYR A 456 -0.34 -17.32 24.64
C TYR A 456 -0.33 -17.27 23.12
N LEU A 457 0.81 -17.54 22.54
CA LEU A 457 1.02 -17.73 21.12
C LEU A 457 1.10 -19.22 20.83
N ASN A 458 0.26 -19.74 19.94
CA ASN A 458 0.21 -21.15 19.56
C ASN A 458 0.25 -21.26 18.04
N TRP A 459 0.99 -22.24 17.50
CA TRP A 459 1.07 -22.50 16.07
C TRP A 459 1.45 -23.95 15.80
N GLU A 460 1.24 -24.39 14.57
CA GLU A 460 1.69 -25.68 14.07
C GLU A 460 2.74 -25.50 12.96
N GLU A 461 3.62 -26.47 12.78
CA GLU A 461 4.48 -26.53 11.60
C GLU A 461 3.62 -26.80 10.36
N SER A 462 3.95 -26.17 9.22
CA SER A 462 3.22 -26.45 7.99
C SER A 462 3.27 -27.93 7.62
N GLN A 463 2.13 -28.45 7.22
CA GLN A 463 2.04 -29.83 6.70
C GLN A 463 2.53 -29.94 5.26
N GLU A 464 2.68 -28.80 4.57
CA GLU A 464 3.29 -28.74 3.24
C GLU A 464 4.81 -28.74 3.35
N GLY A 465 5.47 -29.52 2.48
CA GLY A 465 6.93 -29.64 2.49
C GLY A 465 7.62 -28.32 2.13
N SER A 466 8.79 -28.06 2.69
CA SER A 466 9.68 -26.95 2.33
C SER A 466 10.96 -27.49 1.69
N SER A 467 11.75 -26.63 1.00
CA SER A 467 13.01 -27.05 0.35
C SER A 467 14.09 -27.43 1.37
N GLY A 468 14.12 -26.74 2.50
CA GLY A 468 14.99 -27.00 3.63
C GLY A 468 14.32 -27.72 4.79
N GLU A 469 15.11 -28.14 5.79
CA GLU A 469 14.59 -28.62 7.06
C GLU A 469 14.35 -27.43 8.01
N LEU A 470 13.19 -27.41 8.67
CA LEU A 470 12.86 -26.40 9.67
C LEU A 470 13.92 -26.42 10.79
N VAL A 471 14.44 -25.26 11.17
CA VAL A 471 15.43 -25.08 12.23
C VAL A 471 14.80 -24.50 13.48
N ARG A 472 14.10 -23.39 13.34
CA ARG A 472 13.48 -22.65 14.45
C ARG A 472 12.38 -21.72 13.98
N PHE A 473 11.67 -21.16 14.93
CA PHE A 473 10.70 -20.09 14.75
C PHE A 473 11.20 -18.83 15.46
N ASP A 474 11.30 -17.73 14.74
CA ASP A 474 11.58 -16.41 15.30
C ASP A 474 10.25 -15.67 15.48
N ILE A 475 9.99 -15.20 16.69
CA ILE A 475 8.73 -14.54 17.09
C ILE A 475 8.98 -13.04 17.13
N TYR A 476 8.07 -12.30 16.52
CA TYR A 476 8.09 -10.84 16.50
C TYR A 476 6.82 -10.29 17.15
N ARG A 477 6.98 -9.19 17.90
CA ARG A 477 5.90 -8.42 18.49
C ARG A 477 6.08 -6.96 18.09
N ASN A 478 5.04 -6.35 17.49
CA ASN A 478 5.08 -4.97 17.00
C ASN A 478 6.31 -4.69 16.11
N ASN A 479 6.64 -5.64 15.22
CA ASN A 479 7.81 -5.65 14.34
C ASN A 479 9.19 -5.75 15.04
N GLU A 480 9.23 -5.87 16.36
CA GLU A 480 10.48 -6.10 17.08
C GLU A 480 10.66 -7.60 17.38
N TYR A 481 11.89 -8.09 17.20
CA TYR A 481 12.23 -9.47 17.58
C TYR A 481 11.97 -9.68 19.07
N LEU A 482 11.18 -10.70 19.40
CA LEU A 482 10.79 -11.03 20.77
C LEU A 482 11.56 -12.24 21.31
N ALA A 483 11.54 -13.36 20.57
CA ALA A 483 12.11 -14.63 21.01
C ALA A 483 12.31 -15.59 19.83
N SER A 484 13.04 -16.70 20.07
CA SER A 484 13.07 -17.87 19.18
C SER A 484 12.61 -19.11 19.93
N VAL A 485 11.98 -20.03 19.21
CA VAL A 485 11.64 -21.38 19.63
C VAL A 485 12.30 -22.37 18.67
N ASP A 486 13.19 -23.22 19.16
CA ASP A 486 13.84 -24.24 18.34
C ASP A 486 12.84 -25.36 17.97
N LYS A 487 13.01 -25.95 16.77
CA LYS A 487 12.20 -27.07 16.29
C LYS A 487 12.09 -28.22 17.29
N ASP A 488 13.20 -28.48 18.00
CA ASP A 488 13.25 -29.59 18.97
C ASP A 488 12.59 -29.24 20.32
N GLU A 489 12.20 -27.98 20.53
CA GLU A 489 11.44 -27.53 21.70
C GLU A 489 9.93 -27.74 21.51
N TYR A 490 9.52 -28.93 21.14
CA TYR A 490 8.13 -29.31 21.00
C TYR A 490 7.43 -29.36 22.37
N ASN A 491 6.59 -28.37 22.64
CA ASN A 491 6.10 -28.11 23.99
C ASN A 491 4.69 -28.64 24.30
N ILE A 492 3.87 -28.90 23.26
CA ILE A 492 2.51 -29.41 23.41
C ILE A 492 2.19 -30.47 22.36
N PRO A 493 1.30 -31.45 22.66
CA PRO A 493 0.82 -32.38 21.63
C PRO A 493 0.07 -31.61 20.52
N GLY A 494 0.65 -31.57 19.32
CA GLY A 494 0.06 -30.94 18.14
C GLY A 494 0.58 -29.56 17.79
N GLY A 495 1.65 -29.03 18.44
CA GLY A 495 2.17 -27.74 18.01
C GLY A 495 3.22 -27.10 18.92
N TYR A 496 3.54 -25.87 18.64
CA TYR A 496 4.48 -25.05 19.37
C TYR A 496 3.73 -23.97 20.15
N PHE A 497 4.37 -23.44 21.20
CA PHE A 497 3.81 -22.31 21.91
C PHE A 497 4.91 -21.40 22.49
N TYR A 498 4.53 -20.16 22.69
CA TYR A 498 5.31 -19.16 23.42
C TYR A 498 4.39 -18.38 24.37
N ILE A 499 4.93 -17.93 25.49
CA ILE A 499 4.18 -17.10 26.46
C ILE A 499 4.85 -15.73 26.51
N ASP A 500 4.14 -14.70 26.08
CA ASP A 500 4.58 -13.34 26.28
C ASP A 500 4.12 -12.85 27.66
N GLU A 501 5.08 -12.74 28.59
CA GLU A 501 4.86 -12.27 29.97
C GLU A 501 4.99 -10.75 30.12
N ASN A 502 5.36 -10.04 29.05
CA ASN A 502 5.61 -8.60 29.08
C ASN A 502 4.52 -7.82 28.34
N VAL A 503 3.25 -8.10 28.67
CA VAL A 503 2.10 -7.41 28.11
C VAL A 503 1.48 -6.46 29.11
N THR A 504 0.88 -5.39 28.62
CA THR A 504 0.16 -4.39 29.40
C THR A 504 -1.35 -4.58 29.20
N MET A 505 -2.14 -4.30 30.23
CA MET A 505 -3.61 -4.41 30.14
C MET A 505 -4.17 -3.42 29.12
N SER A 506 -5.08 -3.87 28.29
CA SER A 506 -5.77 -3.09 27.24
C SER A 506 -4.85 -2.46 26.22
N GLU A 507 -3.67 -3.04 26.04
CA GLU A 507 -2.76 -2.72 24.95
C GLU A 507 -2.82 -3.84 23.90
N ILE A 508 -3.01 -3.47 22.63
CA ILE A 508 -3.05 -4.41 21.51
C ILE A 508 -1.62 -4.63 21.03
N TYR A 509 -1.23 -5.89 20.95
CA TYR A 509 0.05 -6.32 20.41
C TYR A 509 -0.16 -7.11 19.15
N GLU A 510 0.73 -6.93 18.21
CA GLU A 510 0.74 -7.61 16.92
C GLU A 510 1.88 -8.60 16.89
N TYR A 511 1.56 -9.84 16.53
CA TYR A 511 2.52 -10.92 16.49
C TYR A 511 2.55 -11.56 15.12
N TYR A 512 3.75 -11.89 14.66
CA TYR A 512 3.95 -12.82 13.58
C TYR A 512 5.14 -13.73 13.87
N ILE A 513 5.15 -14.89 13.21
CA ILE A 513 6.17 -15.91 13.37
C ILE A 513 6.90 -16.10 12.05
N VAL A 514 8.22 -16.16 12.11
CA VAL A 514 9.07 -16.47 10.96
C VAL A 514 9.64 -17.87 11.14
N ALA A 515 9.20 -18.81 10.30
CA ALA A 515 9.80 -20.15 10.23
C ALA A 515 11.12 -20.09 9.47
N ILE A 516 12.21 -20.52 10.09
CA ILE A 516 13.57 -20.47 9.55
C ILE A 516 14.03 -21.89 9.19
N TYR A 517 14.51 -22.05 7.96
CA TYR A 517 14.96 -23.32 7.40
C TYR A 517 16.49 -23.34 7.19
N ASP A 518 17.08 -24.54 7.13
CA ASP A 518 18.54 -24.73 7.05
C ASP A 518 19.14 -24.34 5.69
N ASP A 519 18.32 -24.26 4.65
CA ASP A 519 18.71 -23.78 3.32
C ASP A 519 18.70 -22.23 3.22
N GLY A 520 18.41 -21.55 4.33
CA GLY A 520 18.33 -20.08 4.40
C GLY A 520 16.96 -19.50 4.06
N CYS A 521 15.99 -20.35 3.73
CA CYS A 521 14.61 -19.91 3.53
C CYS A 521 13.99 -19.44 4.86
N ALA A 522 13.17 -18.40 4.78
CA ALA A 522 12.40 -17.88 5.91
C ALA A 522 10.96 -17.54 5.46
N SER A 523 9.98 -18.10 6.13
CA SER A 523 8.57 -17.87 5.78
C SER A 523 7.80 -17.25 6.94
N VAL A 524 7.02 -16.24 6.65
CA VAL A 524 6.35 -15.38 7.63
C VAL A 524 4.88 -15.74 7.72
N SER A 525 4.38 -15.97 8.93
CA SER A 525 2.94 -16.18 9.18
C SER A 525 2.12 -14.92 8.88
N PRO A 526 0.80 -15.04 8.72
CA PRO A 526 -0.09 -13.91 8.91
C PRO A 526 0.16 -13.24 10.27
N THR A 527 -0.08 -11.93 10.35
CA THR A 527 -0.03 -11.21 11.62
C THR A 527 -1.32 -11.45 12.40
N VAL A 528 -1.19 -11.73 13.68
CA VAL A 528 -2.33 -11.94 14.59
C VAL A 528 -2.24 -10.96 15.73
N SER A 529 -3.32 -10.23 15.99
CA SER A 529 -3.40 -9.30 17.10
C SER A 529 -3.82 -10.02 18.39
N GLY A 530 -3.23 -9.63 19.50
CA GLY A 530 -3.61 -10.08 20.84
C GLY A 530 -3.70 -8.91 21.81
N GLU A 531 -4.77 -8.90 22.59
CA GLU A 531 -4.97 -7.93 23.67
C GLU A 531 -5.17 -8.72 24.97
N TYR A 532 -4.59 -8.27 26.08
CA TYR A 532 -4.94 -8.76 27.39
C TYR A 532 -6.01 -7.85 27.97
N THR A 533 -7.23 -8.34 28.01
CA THR A 533 -8.36 -7.62 28.64
C THR A 533 -8.50 -8.01 30.11
N SER A 534 -8.80 -7.05 30.98
CA SER A 534 -9.07 -7.39 32.39
C SER A 534 -10.34 -8.24 32.49
N ILE A 535 -10.20 -9.47 32.98
CA ILE A 535 -11.37 -10.14 33.52
C ILE A 535 -11.70 -9.42 34.84
N ASP A 536 -12.93 -8.93 34.99
CA ASP A 536 -13.40 -8.34 36.25
C ASP A 536 -12.97 -9.22 37.43
N GLU A 537 -12.27 -8.66 38.41
CA GLU A 537 -11.94 -9.37 39.63
C GLU A 537 -13.26 -9.86 40.22
N ILE A 538 -13.52 -11.15 40.08
CA ILE A 538 -14.64 -11.77 40.80
C ILE A 538 -14.24 -11.67 42.27
N ASP A 539 -14.92 -10.83 43.00
CA ASP A 539 -14.73 -10.67 44.44
C ASP A 539 -15.28 -11.95 45.13
N ILE A 540 -14.37 -12.92 45.30
CA ILE A 540 -14.72 -14.20 45.90
C ILE A 540 -14.75 -13.99 47.41
N THR A 541 -15.95 -14.00 48.02
CA THR A 541 -16.07 -14.06 49.46
C THR A 541 -15.67 -15.43 49.96
N THR A 542 -15.00 -15.52 51.08
CA THR A 542 -14.56 -16.78 51.71
C THR A 542 -15.71 -17.75 51.94
N ASP A 543 -16.94 -17.27 52.09
CA ASP A 543 -18.17 -18.07 52.29
C ASP A 543 -18.66 -18.79 51.00
N GLU A 544 -18.15 -18.44 49.84
CA GLU A 544 -18.51 -19.04 48.56
C GLU A 544 -17.56 -20.17 48.14
N ILE A 545 -16.40 -20.30 48.75
CA ILE A 545 -15.38 -21.31 48.42
C ILE A 545 -15.75 -22.65 49.04
N VAL A 546 -15.87 -23.70 48.22
CA VAL A 546 -16.09 -25.07 48.69
C VAL A 546 -14.76 -25.78 48.96
N ARG A 547 -13.81 -25.61 48.09
CA ARG A 547 -12.44 -26.12 48.20
C ARG A 547 -11.49 -25.31 47.29
N TYR A 548 -10.22 -25.48 47.51
CA TYR A 548 -9.18 -24.95 46.61
C TYR A 548 -8.08 -25.98 46.37
N GLU A 549 -7.40 -25.85 45.27
CA GLU A 549 -6.23 -26.65 44.90
C GLU A 549 -5.12 -25.68 44.51
N VAL A 550 -3.85 -26.01 44.80
CA VAL A 550 -2.70 -25.16 44.53
C VAL A 550 -1.76 -25.87 43.59
N TYR A 551 -1.28 -25.15 42.61
CA TYR A 551 -0.35 -25.64 41.60
C TYR A 551 0.89 -24.71 41.50
N ASP A 552 2.06 -25.28 41.20
CA ASP A 552 3.21 -24.51 40.78
C ASP A 552 3.04 -24.03 39.31
N LEU A 553 3.95 -23.18 38.83
CA LEU A 553 3.93 -22.69 37.43
C LEU A 553 4.12 -23.79 36.39
N MET A 554 4.54 -24.99 36.78
CA MET A 554 4.66 -26.18 35.91
C MET A 554 3.37 -27.04 35.93
N GLY A 555 2.29 -26.56 36.57
CA GLY A 555 1.01 -27.28 36.67
C GLY A 555 1.02 -28.45 37.65
N ARG A 556 2.03 -28.62 38.49
CA ARG A 556 2.11 -29.70 39.49
C ARG A 556 1.39 -29.29 40.76
N HIS A 557 0.54 -30.20 41.28
CA HIS A 557 -0.17 -29.98 42.54
C HIS A 557 0.81 -29.81 43.71
N VAL A 558 0.63 -28.78 44.53
CA VAL A 558 1.50 -28.42 45.65
C VAL A 558 0.70 -28.45 46.95
N ASN A 559 1.21 -29.17 47.94
CA ASN A 559 0.56 -29.29 49.25
C ASN A 559 1.10 -28.29 50.28
N ASP A 560 2.37 -27.86 50.11
CA ASP A 560 3.05 -26.93 51.01
C ASP A 560 3.56 -25.72 50.20
N LEU A 561 3.28 -24.51 50.67
CA LEU A 561 3.62 -23.26 50.00
C LEU A 561 4.92 -22.68 50.60
N ASP A 562 6.02 -22.85 49.92
CA ASP A 562 7.25 -22.12 50.17
C ASP A 562 7.18 -20.70 49.54
N SER A 563 8.25 -19.91 49.60
CA SER A 563 8.33 -18.64 48.88
C SER A 563 8.37 -18.90 47.36
N GLY A 564 7.40 -18.34 46.62
CA GLY A 564 7.28 -18.54 45.18
C GLY A 564 5.95 -18.11 44.62
N ILE A 565 5.78 -18.31 43.31
CA ILE A 565 4.54 -18.00 42.60
C ILE A 565 3.75 -19.28 42.42
N TYR A 566 2.47 -19.23 42.79
CA TYR A 566 1.55 -20.38 42.73
C TYR A 566 0.24 -19.99 42.06
N ILE A 567 -0.45 -20.98 41.51
CA ILE A 567 -1.78 -20.88 40.95
C ILE A 567 -2.75 -21.55 41.91
N ILE A 568 -3.73 -20.83 42.43
CA ILE A 568 -4.81 -21.39 43.24
C ILE A 568 -6.09 -21.51 42.44
N LYS A 569 -6.67 -22.69 42.43
CA LYS A 569 -7.93 -23.00 41.81
C LYS A 569 -9.03 -23.13 42.88
N TYR A 570 -9.96 -22.17 42.90
CA TYR A 570 -11.08 -22.13 43.82
C TYR A 570 -12.30 -22.78 43.18
N PHE A 571 -12.95 -23.69 43.87
CA PHE A 571 -14.22 -24.29 43.49
C PHE A 571 -15.34 -23.66 44.31
N LEU A 572 -16.28 -23.00 43.65
CA LEU A 572 -17.34 -22.24 44.28
C LEU A 572 -18.62 -23.04 44.46
N LYS A 573 -19.46 -22.60 45.42
CA LYS A 573 -20.78 -23.23 45.72
C LYS A 573 -21.73 -23.25 44.52
N ASN A 574 -21.59 -22.28 43.59
CA ASN A 574 -22.39 -22.18 42.37
C ASN A 574 -21.93 -23.13 41.25
N GLY A 575 -20.88 -23.92 41.49
CA GLY A 575 -20.28 -24.82 40.51
C GLY A 575 -19.20 -24.19 39.63
N ASN A 576 -18.97 -22.90 39.72
CA ASN A 576 -17.92 -22.22 38.97
C ASN A 576 -16.54 -22.52 39.56
N ILE A 577 -15.54 -22.47 38.70
CA ILE A 577 -14.12 -22.58 39.10
C ILE A 577 -13.45 -21.24 38.81
N VAL A 578 -12.78 -20.69 39.79
CA VAL A 578 -11.99 -19.45 39.65
C VAL A 578 -10.54 -19.76 39.96
N THR A 579 -9.65 -19.25 39.15
CA THR A 579 -8.21 -19.46 39.31
C THR A 579 -7.56 -18.13 39.65
N LYS A 580 -6.65 -18.13 40.62
CA LYS A 580 -5.94 -16.93 41.08
C LYS A 580 -4.45 -17.21 41.24
N LYS A 581 -3.59 -16.33 40.73
CA LYS A 581 -2.13 -16.36 40.96
C LYS A 581 -1.84 -15.70 42.31
N ILE A 582 -1.01 -16.33 43.11
CA ILE A 582 -0.48 -15.74 44.33
C ILE A 582 1.05 -15.73 44.31
N ASN A 583 1.63 -14.70 44.87
CA ASN A 583 3.05 -14.63 45.20
C ASN A 583 3.17 -14.71 46.72
N ARG A 584 3.97 -15.64 47.26
CA ARG A 584 4.13 -15.87 48.67
C ARG A 584 5.58 -15.68 49.13
#